data_99649acc0fdb806cf8440268f2f64a18
#
_entry.id   99649acc0fdb806cf8440268f2f64a18
#
_cell.length_a   1.000
_cell.length_b   1.000
_cell.length_c   1.000
_cell.angle_alpha   90.00
_cell.angle_beta   90.00
_cell.angle_gamma   90.00
#
_symmetry.space_group_name_H-M   'P 1'
#
loop_
_entity.id
_entity.type
_entity.pdbx_description
1 polymer ?
#
loop_
_entity_poly.entity_id
_entity_poly.type
_entity_poly.pdbx_seq_one_letter_code
_entity_poly.pdbx_strand_id
1 'polypeptide(L)'
;DVETMLQMLYLYFTNINKDEKSFANLIEQYKVSLKNRSLSPEKALQDSLTATLYGHNPRLKPVEVADLQHVSYDRILEMAKERTANAAAWTFTIIGNFDEATLRPLICQYIASLPSQKNIVKGKRVTFLQKGKIDNTFKRKMETPKATSFKIWFNEDMPYTLENDIRASIAGQVLSMVYLKKIREDAGAAYTCGAQATASIEDDYHLIQMLGYCPMKPEKKELALSIMEGAVKDMTQTVDADMVAKIKAVMLKQADDVAKTNGYWNGVIGVYRKYGIDTHTDYKKLVSAQTPQTISDFMKEFLKSNNYITVTMLPDESK
;
A
#
# COMPACT_ATOMS: atom_id res chain seq x y z
N ASP A 1 -17.30 19.91 -15.90
CA ASP A 1 -18.47 19.55 -16.69
C ASP A 1 -18.77 18.05 -16.49
N VAL A 2 -19.88 17.76 -15.79
CA VAL A 2 -20.26 16.40 -15.40
C VAL A 2 -20.63 15.58 -16.63
N GLU A 3 -21.36 16.17 -17.57
CA GLU A 3 -21.78 15.45 -18.78
C GLU A 3 -20.58 15.03 -19.63
N THR A 4 -19.62 15.93 -19.85
CA THR A 4 -18.38 15.60 -20.60
C THR A 4 -17.60 14.46 -19.92
N MET A 5 -17.54 14.46 -18.59
CA MET A 5 -16.91 13.35 -17.84
C MET A 5 -17.63 12.02 -18.13
N LEU A 6 -18.95 12.00 -18.12
CA LEU A 6 -19.75 10.79 -18.39
C LEU A 6 -19.67 10.36 -19.86
N GLN A 7 -19.60 11.32 -20.81
CA GLN A 7 -19.32 11.05 -22.24
C GLN A 7 -17.95 10.37 -22.42
N MET A 8 -16.91 10.89 -21.77
CA MET A 8 -15.58 10.28 -21.81
C MET A 8 -15.61 8.87 -21.22
N LEU A 9 -16.26 8.67 -20.06
CA LEU A 9 -16.43 7.36 -19.46
C LEU A 9 -17.11 6.39 -20.43
N TYR A 10 -18.21 6.81 -21.06
CA TYR A 10 -18.90 6.01 -22.05
C TYR A 10 -17.99 5.61 -23.23
N LEU A 11 -17.19 6.53 -23.74
CA LEU A 11 -16.25 6.25 -24.81
C LEU A 11 -15.13 5.28 -24.38
N TYR A 12 -14.66 5.34 -23.14
CA TYR A 12 -13.71 4.35 -22.62
C TYR A 12 -14.27 2.92 -22.62
N PHE A 13 -15.57 2.76 -22.46
CA PHE A 13 -16.19 1.45 -22.49
C PHE A 13 -16.57 0.99 -23.91
N THR A 14 -16.85 1.91 -24.82
CA THR A 14 -17.47 1.57 -26.11
C THR A 14 -16.59 1.83 -27.32
N ASN A 15 -15.65 2.77 -27.25
CA ASN A 15 -14.89 3.21 -28.43
C ASN A 15 -13.48 3.70 -28.07
N ILE A 16 -12.56 2.77 -27.84
CA ILE A 16 -11.14 3.10 -27.65
C ILE A 16 -10.48 3.14 -29.02
N ASN A 17 -10.01 4.32 -29.43
CA ASN A 17 -9.29 4.51 -30.67
C ASN A 17 -7.81 4.17 -30.53
N LYS A 18 -7.25 3.60 -31.60
CA LYS A 18 -5.82 3.33 -31.71
C LYS A 18 -5.07 4.59 -32.12
N ASP A 19 -4.00 4.93 -31.41
CA ASP A 19 -3.08 6.02 -31.76
C ASP A 19 -1.63 5.51 -31.71
N GLU A 20 -1.13 5.10 -32.86
CA GLU A 20 0.21 4.54 -33.05
C GLU A 20 1.32 5.54 -32.67
N LYS A 21 1.12 6.83 -32.97
CA LYS A 21 2.11 7.85 -32.68
C LYS A 21 2.25 8.08 -31.17
N SER A 22 1.14 8.21 -30.47
CA SER A 22 1.14 8.36 -29.01
C SER A 22 1.71 7.12 -28.32
N PHE A 23 1.39 5.92 -28.82
CA PHE A 23 1.95 4.68 -28.29
C PHE A 23 3.46 4.60 -28.49
N ALA A 24 3.98 4.91 -29.70
CA ALA A 24 5.41 4.91 -29.96
C ALA A 24 6.16 5.91 -29.05
N ASN A 25 5.62 7.10 -28.87
CA ASN A 25 6.18 8.10 -27.95
C ASN A 25 6.20 7.60 -26.50
N LEU A 26 5.13 6.94 -26.05
CA LEU A 26 5.05 6.37 -24.73
C LEU A 26 6.12 5.30 -24.50
N ILE A 27 6.34 4.39 -25.46
CA ILE A 27 7.38 3.36 -25.40
C ILE A 27 8.78 3.99 -25.30
N GLU A 28 9.07 5.06 -26.07
CA GLU A 28 10.37 5.75 -25.95
C GLU A 28 10.55 6.41 -24.58
N GLN A 29 9.51 7.04 -24.03
CA GLN A 29 9.57 7.58 -22.66
C GLN A 29 9.83 6.49 -21.62
N TYR A 30 9.16 5.32 -21.76
CA TYR A 30 9.41 4.18 -20.88
C TYR A 30 10.85 3.67 -20.98
N LYS A 31 11.42 3.57 -22.19
CA LYS A 31 12.84 3.17 -22.37
C LYS A 31 13.80 4.07 -21.59
N VAL A 32 13.61 5.39 -21.70
CA VAL A 32 14.43 6.36 -20.96
C VAL A 32 14.24 6.20 -19.44
N SER A 33 13.01 6.09 -18.99
CA SER A 33 12.67 5.91 -17.57
C SER A 33 13.30 4.63 -17.01
N LEU A 34 13.20 3.50 -17.73
CA LEU A 34 13.76 2.21 -17.29
C LEU A 34 15.29 2.20 -17.25
N LYS A 35 15.94 2.87 -18.22
CA LYS A 35 17.41 3.06 -18.18
C LYS A 35 17.83 3.84 -16.94
N ASN A 36 17.17 4.95 -16.64
CA ASN A 36 17.47 5.76 -15.46
C ASN A 36 17.16 5.00 -14.15
N ARG A 37 16.09 4.21 -14.14
CA ARG A 37 15.72 3.37 -12.99
C ARG A 37 16.84 2.41 -12.59
N SER A 38 17.50 1.79 -13.56
CA SER A 38 18.56 0.81 -13.29
C SER A 38 19.76 1.41 -12.56
N LEU A 39 19.93 2.74 -12.58
CA LEU A 39 21.01 3.46 -11.90
C LEU A 39 20.65 3.83 -10.45
N SER A 40 19.37 3.79 -10.06
CA SER A 40 18.94 4.20 -8.71
C SER A 40 19.10 3.08 -7.68
N PRO A 41 19.89 3.29 -6.61
CA PRO A 41 19.96 2.36 -5.49
C PRO A 41 18.60 2.15 -4.81
N GLU A 42 17.79 3.19 -4.69
CA GLU A 42 16.46 3.12 -4.07
C GLU A 42 15.51 2.21 -4.87
N LYS A 43 15.59 2.26 -6.20
CA LYS A 43 14.82 1.34 -7.07
C LYS A 43 15.31 -0.09 -6.95
N ALA A 44 16.63 -0.32 -6.87
CA ALA A 44 17.19 -1.64 -6.63
C ALA A 44 16.70 -2.22 -5.27
N LEU A 45 16.64 -1.39 -4.23
CA LEU A 45 16.11 -1.79 -2.93
C LEU A 45 14.63 -2.15 -3.01
N GLN A 46 13.81 -1.35 -3.70
CA GLN A 46 12.39 -1.62 -3.89
C GLN A 46 12.15 -2.91 -4.68
N ASP A 47 12.93 -3.14 -5.73
CA ASP A 47 12.84 -4.35 -6.55
C ASP A 47 13.23 -5.60 -5.75
N SER A 48 14.32 -5.52 -4.97
CA SER A 48 14.75 -6.59 -4.06
C SER A 48 13.71 -6.87 -2.98
N LEU A 49 13.10 -5.81 -2.41
CA LEU A 49 12.03 -5.94 -1.43
C LEU A 49 10.83 -6.69 -2.03
N THR A 50 10.35 -6.27 -3.20
CA THR A 50 9.22 -6.91 -3.88
C THR A 50 9.54 -8.38 -4.22
N ALA A 51 10.72 -8.64 -4.76
CA ALA A 51 11.15 -10.01 -5.09
C ALA A 51 11.19 -10.90 -3.84
N THR A 52 11.74 -10.39 -2.73
CA THR A 52 11.83 -11.14 -1.47
C THR A 52 10.44 -11.35 -0.84
N LEU A 53 9.59 -10.32 -0.83
CA LEU A 53 8.22 -10.42 -0.28
C LEU A 53 7.38 -11.48 -0.98
N TYR A 54 7.52 -11.60 -2.30
CA TYR A 54 6.65 -12.46 -3.12
C TYR A 54 7.37 -13.66 -3.77
N GLY A 55 8.54 -14.04 -3.24
CA GLY A 55 9.25 -15.25 -3.69
C GLY A 55 9.64 -15.23 -5.15
N HIS A 56 10.12 -14.08 -5.64
CA HIS A 56 10.48 -13.89 -7.05
C HIS A 56 9.33 -14.22 -8.03
N ASN A 57 8.08 -13.94 -7.63
CA ASN A 57 6.92 -14.18 -8.47
C ASN A 57 7.07 -13.46 -9.83
N PRO A 58 7.00 -14.19 -10.97
CA PRO A 58 7.24 -13.60 -12.30
C PRO A 58 6.29 -12.45 -12.65
N ARG A 59 5.08 -12.41 -12.07
CA ARG A 59 4.11 -11.32 -12.30
C ARG A 59 4.53 -10.00 -11.66
N LEU A 60 5.44 -10.04 -10.69
CA LEU A 60 5.94 -8.89 -9.95
C LEU A 60 7.41 -8.57 -10.29
N LYS A 61 7.98 -9.28 -11.27
CA LYS A 61 9.31 -8.96 -11.80
C LYS A 61 9.32 -7.51 -12.32
N PRO A 62 10.33 -6.70 -11.98
CA PRO A 62 10.51 -5.39 -12.58
C PRO A 62 10.60 -5.47 -14.10
N VAL A 63 9.90 -4.58 -14.78
CA VAL A 63 9.98 -4.45 -16.24
C VAL A 63 11.37 -3.92 -16.62
N GLU A 64 12.00 -4.54 -17.60
CA GLU A 64 13.29 -4.13 -18.17
C GLU A 64 13.10 -3.56 -19.59
N VAL A 65 14.11 -2.84 -20.08
CA VAL A 65 14.06 -2.27 -21.44
C VAL A 65 13.86 -3.36 -22.50
N ALA A 66 14.45 -4.54 -22.30
CA ALA A 66 14.28 -5.67 -23.20
C ALA A 66 12.84 -6.19 -23.26
N ASP A 67 12.07 -6.07 -22.19
CA ASP A 67 10.67 -6.53 -22.15
C ASP A 67 9.77 -5.69 -23.06
N LEU A 68 10.14 -4.42 -23.34
CA LEU A 68 9.35 -3.52 -24.17
C LEU A 68 9.20 -4.00 -25.62
N GLN A 69 10.12 -4.81 -26.14
CA GLN A 69 10.03 -5.40 -27.47
C GLN A 69 8.86 -6.40 -27.60
N HIS A 70 8.38 -6.94 -26.45
CA HIS A 70 7.28 -7.91 -26.41
C HIS A 70 5.92 -7.25 -26.17
N VAL A 71 5.88 -5.92 -26.02
CA VAL A 71 4.63 -5.17 -25.81
C VAL A 71 3.91 -5.02 -27.14
N SER A 72 2.70 -5.58 -27.24
CA SER A 72 1.83 -5.45 -28.40
C SER A 72 0.72 -4.44 -28.13
N TYR A 73 0.63 -3.37 -28.92
CA TYR A 73 -0.43 -2.38 -28.79
C TYR A 73 -1.80 -2.98 -29.10
N ASP A 74 -1.89 -3.84 -30.12
CA ASP A 74 -3.14 -4.51 -30.47
C ASP A 74 -3.63 -5.38 -29.32
N ARG A 75 -2.73 -6.13 -28.66
CA ARG A 75 -3.11 -6.93 -27.49
C ARG A 75 -3.55 -6.07 -26.31
N ILE A 76 -2.93 -4.92 -26.08
CA ILE A 76 -3.37 -3.97 -25.04
C ILE A 76 -4.80 -3.48 -25.33
N LEU A 77 -5.10 -3.09 -26.57
CA LEU A 77 -6.44 -2.64 -26.96
C LEU A 77 -7.48 -3.77 -26.85
N GLU A 78 -7.12 -4.99 -27.23
CA GLU A 78 -7.96 -6.17 -27.08
C GLU A 78 -8.28 -6.42 -25.59
N MET A 79 -7.27 -6.42 -24.72
CA MET A 79 -7.46 -6.57 -23.27
C MET A 79 -8.32 -5.44 -22.68
N ALA A 80 -8.14 -4.21 -23.13
CA ALA A 80 -8.98 -3.09 -22.70
C ALA A 80 -10.46 -3.33 -23.09
N LYS A 81 -10.71 -3.73 -24.34
CA LYS A 81 -12.06 -4.10 -24.81
C LYS A 81 -12.66 -5.27 -24.02
N GLU A 82 -11.88 -6.32 -23.77
CA GLU A 82 -12.32 -7.45 -22.92
C GLU A 82 -12.75 -6.99 -21.53
N ARG A 83 -12.02 -6.05 -20.92
CA ARG A 83 -12.30 -5.55 -19.55
C ARG A 83 -13.52 -4.63 -19.51
N THR A 84 -13.79 -3.87 -20.55
CA THR A 84 -14.93 -2.94 -20.64
C THR A 84 -16.17 -3.55 -21.28
N ALA A 85 -16.10 -4.75 -21.86
CA ALA A 85 -17.21 -5.41 -22.53
C ALA A 85 -18.42 -5.73 -21.64
N ASN A 86 -18.23 -5.73 -20.32
CA ASN A 86 -19.30 -6.04 -19.35
C ASN A 86 -19.32 -5.02 -18.21
N ALA A 87 -20.13 -3.98 -18.33
CA ALA A 87 -20.30 -2.95 -17.30
C ALA A 87 -20.90 -3.48 -15.99
N ALA A 88 -21.61 -4.63 -16.00
CA ALA A 88 -22.12 -5.26 -14.79
C ALA A 88 -21.00 -5.73 -13.82
N ALA A 89 -19.77 -5.88 -14.32
CA ALA A 89 -18.60 -6.20 -13.49
C ALA A 89 -17.99 -4.97 -12.78
N TRP A 90 -18.52 -3.77 -13.01
CA TRP A 90 -18.00 -2.51 -12.50
C TRP A 90 -18.94 -1.88 -11.48
N THR A 91 -18.38 -1.19 -10.51
CA THR A 91 -19.12 -0.32 -9.59
C THR A 91 -18.71 1.12 -9.86
N PHE A 92 -19.68 1.96 -10.23
CA PHE A 92 -19.46 3.38 -10.45
C PHE A 92 -19.83 4.13 -9.17
N THR A 93 -18.89 4.85 -8.60
CA THR A 93 -19.10 5.65 -7.39
C THR A 93 -18.88 7.12 -7.74
N ILE A 94 -19.89 7.95 -7.50
CA ILE A 94 -19.84 9.39 -7.75
C ILE A 94 -19.95 10.09 -6.40
N ILE A 95 -18.97 10.93 -6.08
CA ILE A 95 -18.92 11.66 -4.81
C ILE A 95 -18.59 13.11 -5.10
N GLY A 96 -19.37 14.01 -4.54
CA GLY A 96 -19.18 15.44 -4.70
C GLY A 96 -20.45 16.24 -4.44
N ASN A 97 -20.40 17.52 -4.79
CA ASN A 97 -21.58 18.39 -4.76
C ASN A 97 -22.25 18.33 -6.13
N PHE A 98 -23.39 17.65 -6.21
CA PHE A 98 -24.19 17.54 -7.43
C PHE A 98 -25.68 17.58 -7.10
N ASP A 99 -26.47 18.00 -8.07
CA ASP A 99 -27.92 17.86 -8.04
C ASP A 99 -28.34 16.50 -8.60
N GLU A 100 -29.04 15.72 -7.81
CA GLU A 100 -29.48 14.37 -8.20
C GLU A 100 -30.44 14.39 -9.39
N ALA A 101 -31.34 15.38 -9.46
CA ALA A 101 -32.32 15.49 -10.53
C ALA A 101 -31.63 15.72 -11.89
N THR A 102 -30.54 16.48 -11.92
CA THR A 102 -29.72 16.70 -13.12
C THR A 102 -28.79 15.52 -13.42
N LEU A 103 -28.20 14.90 -12.41
CA LEU A 103 -27.23 13.82 -12.58
C LEU A 103 -27.86 12.50 -13.01
N ARG A 104 -29.03 12.13 -12.44
CA ARG A 104 -29.70 10.85 -12.72
C ARG A 104 -29.99 10.58 -14.20
N PRO A 105 -30.54 11.53 -14.99
CA PRO A 105 -30.72 11.32 -16.44
C PRO A 105 -29.41 11.04 -17.16
N LEU A 106 -28.34 11.74 -16.81
CA LEU A 106 -27.03 11.56 -17.41
C LEU A 106 -26.43 10.17 -17.06
N ILE A 107 -26.60 9.70 -15.83
CA ILE A 107 -26.23 8.33 -15.44
C ILE A 107 -27.01 7.31 -16.27
N CYS A 108 -28.32 7.50 -16.42
CA CYS A 108 -29.13 6.60 -17.25
C CYS A 108 -28.65 6.59 -18.70
N GLN A 109 -28.30 7.75 -19.25
CA GLN A 109 -27.85 7.89 -20.63
C GLN A 109 -26.47 7.28 -20.88
N TYR A 110 -25.49 7.52 -20.01
CA TYR A 110 -24.08 7.18 -20.27
C TYR A 110 -23.58 5.94 -19.50
N ILE A 111 -24.14 5.63 -18.32
CA ILE A 111 -23.69 4.48 -17.53
C ILE A 111 -24.67 3.31 -17.67
N ALA A 112 -25.97 3.54 -17.50
CA ALA A 112 -26.94 2.46 -17.55
C ALA A 112 -27.14 1.88 -18.96
N SER A 113 -26.74 2.62 -20.01
CA SER A 113 -26.77 2.16 -21.40
C SER A 113 -25.52 1.37 -21.81
N LEU A 114 -24.52 1.24 -20.93
CA LEU A 114 -23.31 0.47 -21.24
C LEU A 114 -23.62 -1.01 -21.44
N PRO A 115 -22.90 -1.70 -22.34
CA PRO A 115 -23.04 -3.13 -22.53
C PRO A 115 -22.86 -3.90 -21.22
N SER A 116 -23.81 -4.78 -20.89
CA SER A 116 -23.76 -5.58 -19.67
C SER A 116 -24.17 -7.03 -19.93
N GLN A 117 -23.58 -7.95 -19.18
CA GLN A 117 -23.83 -9.37 -19.23
C GLN A 117 -24.03 -9.92 -17.83
N LYS A 118 -24.85 -11.00 -17.69
CA LYS A 118 -25.10 -11.63 -16.40
C LYS A 118 -23.89 -12.32 -15.79
N ASN A 119 -22.98 -12.84 -16.62
CA ASN A 119 -21.78 -13.53 -16.15
C ASN A 119 -20.69 -12.55 -15.79
N ILE A 120 -20.32 -12.51 -14.51
CA ILE A 120 -19.20 -11.74 -13.99
C ILE A 120 -18.04 -12.69 -13.73
N VAL A 121 -16.94 -12.49 -14.44
CA VAL A 121 -15.70 -13.23 -14.22
C VAL A 121 -15.04 -12.71 -12.95
N LYS A 122 -14.92 -13.58 -11.94
CA LYS A 122 -14.20 -13.24 -10.71
C LYS A 122 -12.70 -13.31 -10.93
N GLY A 123 -11.98 -12.35 -10.39
CA GLY A 123 -10.51 -12.40 -10.32
C GLY A 123 -10.04 -13.59 -9.46
N LYS A 124 -8.79 -14.03 -9.72
CA LYS A 124 -8.11 -15.00 -8.88
C LYS A 124 -6.84 -14.38 -8.34
N ARG A 125 -6.66 -14.42 -7.03
CA ARG A 125 -5.40 -14.02 -6.40
C ARG A 125 -4.29 -15.00 -6.81
N VAL A 126 -3.16 -14.47 -7.24
CA VAL A 126 -2.00 -15.24 -7.71
C VAL A 126 -0.68 -14.77 -7.09
N THR A 127 -0.75 -13.79 -6.19
CA THR A 127 0.40 -13.23 -5.47
C THR A 127 0.21 -13.42 -3.98
N PHE A 128 1.18 -14.04 -3.32
CA PHE A 128 1.14 -14.37 -1.89
C PHE A 128 2.46 -13.94 -1.26
N LEU A 129 2.40 -13.45 -0.01
CA LEU A 129 3.59 -13.15 0.75
C LEU A 129 4.34 -14.46 1.10
N GLN A 130 5.66 -14.38 1.10
CA GLN A 130 6.52 -15.48 1.57
C GLN A 130 6.44 -15.58 3.08
N LYS A 131 6.00 -16.75 3.58
CA LYS A 131 5.88 -17.00 5.02
C LYS A 131 7.24 -17.36 5.65
N GLY A 132 7.34 -17.13 6.96
CA GLY A 132 8.52 -17.43 7.76
C GLY A 132 9.39 -16.21 8.03
N LYS A 133 10.65 -16.49 8.37
CA LYS A 133 11.67 -15.48 8.70
C LYS A 133 12.67 -15.43 7.56
N ILE A 134 12.67 -14.34 6.82
CA ILE A 134 13.49 -14.18 5.63
C ILE A 134 14.36 -12.93 5.78
N ASP A 135 15.66 -13.11 5.65
CA ASP A 135 16.63 -12.01 5.63
C ASP A 135 17.38 -12.02 4.31
N ASN A 136 17.29 -10.91 3.58
CA ASN A 136 17.98 -10.68 2.32
C ASN A 136 18.87 -9.46 2.44
N THR A 137 20.17 -9.65 2.19
CA THR A 137 21.15 -8.56 2.19
C THR A 137 21.91 -8.57 0.88
N PHE A 138 21.98 -7.42 0.22
CA PHE A 138 22.71 -7.25 -1.03
C PHE A 138 23.51 -5.95 -1.03
N LYS A 139 24.45 -5.83 -1.96
CA LYS A 139 25.30 -4.65 -2.13
C LYS A 139 24.96 -3.88 -3.39
N ARG A 140 25.11 -2.56 -3.35
CA ARG A 140 24.90 -1.68 -4.50
C ARG A 140 25.90 -0.53 -4.49
N LYS A 141 26.46 -0.21 -5.67
CA LYS A 141 27.25 1.02 -5.84
C LYS A 141 26.37 2.24 -5.62
N MET A 142 26.85 3.19 -4.84
CA MET A 142 26.17 4.45 -4.54
C MET A 142 27.20 5.54 -4.26
N GLU A 143 26.87 6.79 -4.59
CA GLU A 143 27.75 7.94 -4.39
C GLU A 143 28.03 8.22 -2.93
N THR A 144 26.99 8.16 -2.10
CA THR A 144 27.09 8.34 -0.65
C THR A 144 26.84 7.00 0.04
N PRO A 145 27.85 6.42 0.70
CA PRO A 145 27.71 5.15 1.40
C PRO A 145 26.67 5.22 2.51
N LYS A 146 25.60 4.43 2.38
CA LYS A 146 24.56 4.23 3.41
C LYS A 146 24.06 2.80 3.38
N ALA A 147 23.70 2.25 4.52
CA ALA A 147 22.89 1.05 4.60
C ALA A 147 21.42 1.46 4.66
N THR A 148 20.54 0.71 4.03
CA THR A 148 19.09 0.96 4.14
C THR A 148 18.38 -0.36 4.33
N SER A 149 17.55 -0.44 5.36
CA SER A 149 16.77 -1.66 5.66
C SER A 149 15.27 -1.37 5.70
N PHE A 150 14.54 -2.30 5.12
CA PHE A 150 13.12 -2.54 5.41
C PHE A 150 13.00 -3.78 6.27
N LYS A 151 12.21 -3.72 7.33
CA LYS A 151 11.80 -4.88 8.09
C LYS A 151 10.29 -4.90 8.17
N ILE A 152 9.68 -5.98 7.68
CA ILE A 152 8.24 -6.11 7.53
C ILE A 152 7.80 -7.33 8.32
N TRP A 153 6.91 -7.11 9.29
CA TRP A 153 6.17 -8.15 9.98
C TRP A 153 4.77 -8.21 9.41
N PHE A 154 4.19 -9.39 9.31
CA PHE A 154 2.82 -9.51 8.81
C PHE A 154 2.09 -10.71 9.41
N ASN A 155 0.76 -10.59 9.43
CA ASN A 155 -0.15 -11.62 9.90
C ASN A 155 -1.35 -11.68 8.95
N GLU A 156 -1.58 -12.88 8.38
CA GLU A 156 -2.67 -13.16 7.45
C GLU A 156 -3.84 -13.87 8.15
N ASP A 157 -3.67 -14.28 9.41
CA ASP A 157 -4.67 -15.04 10.18
C ASP A 157 -5.57 -14.10 11.03
N MET A 158 -5.13 -12.86 11.28
CA MET A 158 -5.93 -11.87 11.97
C MET A 158 -6.94 -11.22 11.02
N PRO A 159 -8.25 -11.15 11.41
CA PRO A 159 -9.26 -10.56 10.53
C PRO A 159 -9.08 -9.04 10.40
N TYR A 160 -9.40 -8.53 9.21
CA TYR A 160 -9.63 -7.10 9.05
C TYR A 160 -10.90 -6.71 9.79
N THR A 161 -10.77 -5.79 10.72
CA THR A 161 -11.86 -5.07 11.38
C THR A 161 -11.43 -3.61 11.53
N LEU A 162 -12.40 -2.69 11.63
CA LEU A 162 -12.07 -1.29 11.92
C LEU A 162 -11.22 -1.15 13.20
N GLU A 163 -11.50 -1.95 14.21
CA GLU A 163 -10.75 -1.92 15.46
C GLU A 163 -9.31 -2.40 15.29
N ASN A 164 -9.07 -3.48 14.53
CA ASN A 164 -7.72 -3.96 14.23
C ASN A 164 -6.95 -2.97 13.35
N ASP A 165 -7.61 -2.28 12.42
CA ASP A 165 -6.97 -1.23 11.63
C ASP A 165 -6.55 -0.04 12.49
N ILE A 166 -7.40 0.40 13.40
CA ILE A 166 -7.07 1.46 14.38
C ILE A 166 -5.91 1.03 15.28
N ARG A 167 -5.91 -0.21 15.80
CA ARG A 167 -4.83 -0.73 16.65
C ARG A 167 -3.52 -0.83 15.89
N ALA A 168 -3.56 -1.33 14.65
CA ALA A 168 -2.39 -1.36 13.77
C ALA A 168 -1.84 0.06 13.54
N SER A 169 -2.70 1.01 13.18
CA SER A 169 -2.31 2.41 12.97
C SER A 169 -1.65 3.02 14.21
N ILE A 170 -2.23 2.83 15.40
CA ILE A 170 -1.64 3.32 16.66
C ILE A 170 -0.30 2.63 16.92
N ALA A 171 -0.22 1.31 16.79
CA ALA A 171 1.01 0.55 17.00
C ALA A 171 2.14 1.00 16.07
N GLY A 172 1.86 1.21 14.78
CA GLY A 172 2.83 1.71 13.81
C GLY A 172 3.36 3.11 14.16
N GLN A 173 2.48 4.01 14.59
CA GLN A 173 2.86 5.37 15.00
C GLN A 173 3.68 5.37 16.30
N VAL A 174 3.30 4.57 17.31
CA VAL A 174 4.11 4.38 18.53
C VAL A 174 5.49 3.87 18.17
N LEU A 175 5.57 2.83 17.33
CA LEU A 175 6.84 2.26 16.90
C LEU A 175 7.70 3.30 16.16
N SER A 176 7.09 4.13 15.32
CA SER A 176 7.80 5.22 14.63
C SER A 176 8.42 6.22 15.62
N MET A 177 7.68 6.61 16.68
CA MET A 177 8.22 7.48 17.73
C MET A 177 9.36 6.80 18.51
N VAL A 178 9.24 5.51 18.81
CA VAL A 178 10.30 4.74 19.48
C VAL A 178 11.56 4.65 18.60
N TYR A 179 11.41 4.44 17.30
CA TYR A 179 12.56 4.41 16.38
C TYR A 179 13.27 5.76 16.30
N LEU A 180 12.51 6.86 16.19
CA LEU A 180 13.10 8.21 16.20
C LEU A 180 13.91 8.45 17.49
N LYS A 181 13.36 8.08 18.64
CA LYS A 181 14.07 8.24 19.91
C LYS A 181 15.29 7.32 20.00
N LYS A 182 15.12 6.00 19.90
CA LYS A 182 16.19 5.02 20.18
C LYS A 182 17.26 4.96 19.09
N ILE A 183 16.87 5.08 17.79
CA ILE A 183 17.81 4.92 16.66
C ILE A 183 18.45 6.26 16.28
N ARG A 184 17.64 7.32 16.17
CA ARG A 184 18.13 8.63 15.75
C ARG A 184 18.78 9.40 16.90
N GLU A 185 18.04 9.59 18.03
CA GLU A 185 18.48 10.45 19.11
C GLU A 185 19.49 9.77 20.03
N ASP A 186 19.16 8.60 20.57
CA ASP A 186 20.01 7.93 21.55
C ASP A 186 21.25 7.26 20.90
N ALA A 187 21.05 6.52 19.80
CA ALA A 187 22.12 5.76 19.15
C ALA A 187 22.87 6.55 18.06
N GLY A 188 22.31 7.65 17.53
CA GLY A 188 22.87 8.41 16.41
C GLY A 188 23.15 7.56 15.17
N ALA A 189 22.36 6.48 14.99
CA ALA A 189 22.59 5.48 13.95
C ALA A 189 22.01 5.89 12.60
N ALA A 190 20.94 6.70 12.60
CA ALA A 190 20.26 7.16 11.40
C ALA A 190 19.82 8.62 11.55
N TYR A 191 19.71 9.34 10.41
CA TYR A 191 19.11 10.68 10.40
C TYR A 191 17.59 10.63 10.39
N THR A 192 17.01 9.69 9.67
CA THR A 192 15.58 9.43 9.59
C THR A 192 15.32 7.94 9.73
N CYS A 193 14.25 7.60 10.39
CA CYS A 193 13.75 6.23 10.50
C CYS A 193 12.28 6.33 10.88
N GLY A 194 11.53 5.28 10.65
CA GLY A 194 10.12 5.29 11.00
C GLY A 194 9.47 3.92 10.84
N ALA A 195 8.23 3.85 11.27
CA ALA A 195 7.40 2.69 11.11
C ALA A 195 5.96 3.08 10.77
N GLN A 196 5.26 2.18 10.13
CA GLN A 196 3.83 2.27 9.90
C GLN A 196 3.22 0.88 9.97
N ALA A 197 1.96 0.78 10.35
CA ALA A 197 1.22 -0.47 10.25
C ALA A 197 -0.18 -0.21 9.70
N THR A 198 -0.69 -1.18 8.96
CA THR A 198 -1.99 -1.13 8.29
C THR A 198 -2.66 -2.48 8.37
N ALA A 199 -3.98 -2.47 8.42
CA ALA A 199 -4.78 -3.64 8.12
C ALA A 199 -5.44 -3.46 6.76
N SER A 200 -5.58 -4.54 6.00
CA SER A 200 -6.21 -4.53 4.69
C SER A 200 -7.04 -5.79 4.46
N ILE A 201 -8.01 -5.67 3.57
CA ILE A 201 -8.84 -6.77 3.12
C ILE A 201 -8.95 -6.74 1.60
N GLU A 202 -8.75 -7.88 0.94
CA GLU A 202 -8.94 -8.06 -0.49
C GLU A 202 -9.65 -9.39 -0.73
N ASP A 203 -10.91 -9.31 -1.15
CA ASP A 203 -11.84 -10.45 -1.23
C ASP A 203 -11.98 -11.18 0.13
N ASP A 204 -11.47 -12.39 0.25
CA ASP A 204 -11.42 -13.19 1.48
C ASP A 204 -10.05 -13.16 2.19
N TYR A 205 -9.13 -12.35 1.69
CA TYR A 205 -7.78 -12.24 2.22
C TYR A 205 -7.64 -11.06 3.15
N HIS A 206 -7.23 -11.35 4.37
CA HIS A 206 -6.92 -10.37 5.41
C HIS A 206 -5.41 -10.26 5.59
N LEU A 207 -4.90 -9.05 5.74
CA LEU A 207 -3.49 -8.80 5.99
C LEU A 207 -3.34 -7.66 6.99
N ILE A 208 -2.65 -7.92 8.10
CA ILE A 208 -2.09 -6.87 8.95
C ILE A 208 -0.59 -6.87 8.72
N GLN A 209 -0.05 -5.70 8.38
CA GLN A 209 1.36 -5.52 8.07
C GLN A 209 1.94 -4.37 8.86
N MET A 210 3.14 -4.57 9.40
CA MET A 210 3.93 -3.54 10.07
C MET A 210 5.27 -3.41 9.36
N LEU A 211 5.56 -2.22 8.85
CA LEU A 211 6.78 -1.88 8.13
C LEU A 211 7.65 -0.98 8.99
N GLY A 212 8.90 -1.37 9.21
CA GLY A 212 9.96 -0.51 9.70
C GLY A 212 10.92 -0.15 8.58
N TYR A 213 11.31 1.13 8.49
CA TYR A 213 12.25 1.66 7.50
C TYR A 213 13.36 2.43 8.20
N CYS A 214 14.62 2.12 7.86
CA CYS A 214 15.76 2.79 8.44
C CYS A 214 16.92 2.90 7.45
N PRO A 215 17.21 4.08 6.88
CA PRO A 215 18.47 4.41 6.27
C PRO A 215 19.47 4.78 7.37
N MET A 216 20.60 4.07 7.45
CA MET A 216 21.52 4.15 8.57
C MET A 216 22.97 4.18 8.11
N LYS A 217 23.87 4.56 9.02
CA LYS A 217 25.30 4.41 8.82
C LYS A 217 25.66 2.92 8.70
N PRO A 218 26.46 2.50 7.71
CA PRO A 218 26.76 1.09 7.49
C PRO A 218 27.31 0.38 8.75
N GLU A 219 28.19 1.04 9.50
CA GLU A 219 28.78 0.54 10.74
C GLU A 219 27.82 0.42 11.92
N LYS A 220 26.65 1.05 11.82
CA LYS A 220 25.58 1.02 12.84
C LYS A 220 24.43 0.05 12.47
N LYS A 221 24.56 -0.70 11.38
CA LYS A 221 23.50 -1.57 10.86
C LYS A 221 22.97 -2.55 11.92
N GLU A 222 23.87 -3.31 12.53
CA GLU A 222 23.47 -4.34 13.51
C GLU A 222 22.75 -3.73 14.71
N LEU A 223 23.24 -2.60 15.21
CA LEU A 223 22.61 -1.88 16.32
C LEU A 223 21.20 -1.41 15.94
N ALA A 224 21.05 -0.77 14.78
CA ALA A 224 19.77 -0.27 14.34
C ALA A 224 18.74 -1.40 14.13
N LEU A 225 19.13 -2.50 13.48
CA LEU A 225 18.26 -3.66 13.29
C LEU A 225 17.86 -4.32 14.61
N SER A 226 18.80 -4.44 15.56
CA SER A 226 18.51 -4.94 16.90
C SER A 226 17.51 -4.06 17.64
N ILE A 227 17.65 -2.73 17.55
CA ILE A 227 16.67 -1.78 18.14
C ILE A 227 15.29 -1.93 17.48
N MET A 228 15.26 -2.03 16.13
CA MET A 228 14.00 -2.21 15.40
C MET A 228 13.26 -3.47 15.86
N GLU A 229 13.95 -4.58 15.98
CA GLU A 229 13.36 -5.84 16.43
C GLU A 229 12.98 -5.83 17.90
N GLY A 230 13.86 -5.31 18.76
CA GLY A 230 13.61 -5.18 20.18
C GLY A 230 12.39 -4.33 20.49
N ALA A 231 12.24 -3.18 19.82
CA ALA A 231 11.10 -2.29 20.03
C ALA A 231 9.75 -2.95 19.68
N VAL A 232 9.69 -3.76 18.62
CA VAL A 232 8.47 -4.51 18.28
C VAL A 232 8.14 -5.56 19.35
N LYS A 233 9.15 -6.26 19.88
CA LYS A 233 8.98 -7.22 20.99
C LYS A 233 8.57 -6.53 22.28
N ASP A 234 9.20 -5.41 22.62
CA ASP A 234 8.89 -4.64 23.83
C ASP A 234 7.41 -4.24 23.88
N MET A 235 6.81 -3.88 22.73
CA MET A 235 5.41 -3.50 22.62
C MET A 235 4.44 -4.63 22.98
N THR A 236 4.87 -5.89 23.02
CA THR A 236 4.04 -6.99 23.54
C THR A 236 3.94 -7.00 25.07
N GLN A 237 4.82 -6.32 25.76
CA GLN A 237 4.85 -6.25 27.22
C GLN A 237 4.29 -4.93 27.74
N THR A 238 4.76 -3.84 27.16
CA THR A 238 4.35 -2.49 27.55
C THR A 238 4.35 -1.54 26.36
N VAL A 239 3.40 -0.62 26.36
CA VAL A 239 3.30 0.47 25.40
C VAL A 239 3.20 1.78 26.16
N ASP A 240 3.95 2.78 25.75
CA ASP A 240 4.01 4.08 26.40
C ASP A 240 2.64 4.79 26.34
N ALA A 241 2.10 5.11 27.52
CA ALA A 241 0.77 5.69 27.67
C ALA A 241 0.67 7.11 27.08
N ASP A 242 1.74 7.91 27.21
CA ASP A 242 1.76 9.27 26.68
C ASP A 242 1.81 9.28 25.15
N MET A 243 2.56 8.33 24.56
CA MET A 243 2.57 8.15 23.09
C MET A 243 1.19 7.76 22.58
N VAL A 244 0.54 6.78 23.21
CA VAL A 244 -0.83 6.38 22.83
C VAL A 244 -1.80 7.55 22.96
N ALA A 245 -1.75 8.31 24.03
CA ALA A 245 -2.64 9.45 24.25
C ALA A 245 -2.44 10.54 23.19
N LYS A 246 -1.19 10.88 22.84
CA LYS A 246 -0.85 11.84 21.79
C LYS A 246 -1.37 11.41 20.43
N ILE A 247 -1.15 10.15 20.06
CA ILE A 247 -1.59 9.59 18.77
C ILE A 247 -3.12 9.61 18.68
N LYS A 248 -3.83 9.16 19.72
CA LYS A 248 -5.29 9.22 19.78
C LYS A 248 -5.81 10.63 19.60
N ALA A 249 -5.22 11.61 20.27
CA ALA A 249 -5.62 13.02 20.14
C ALA A 249 -5.48 13.53 18.69
N VAL A 250 -4.38 13.17 18.02
CA VAL A 250 -4.16 13.52 16.60
C VAL A 250 -5.20 12.82 15.71
N MET A 251 -5.43 11.52 15.88
CA MET A 251 -6.41 10.76 15.10
C MET A 251 -7.83 11.31 15.24
N LEU A 252 -8.24 11.64 16.47
CA LEU A 252 -9.56 12.22 16.75
C LEU A 252 -9.73 13.61 16.13
N LYS A 253 -8.68 14.45 16.20
CA LYS A 253 -8.69 15.78 15.58
C LYS A 253 -8.78 15.67 14.05
N GLN A 254 -8.02 14.78 13.45
CA GLN A 254 -8.01 14.61 12.00
C GLN A 254 -9.28 14.00 11.45
N ALA A 255 -10.00 13.19 12.26
CA ALA A 255 -11.22 12.48 11.81
C ALA A 255 -12.28 13.44 11.24
N ASP A 256 -12.46 14.61 11.84
CA ASP A 256 -13.43 15.62 11.37
C ASP A 256 -13.00 16.31 10.07
N ASP A 257 -11.71 16.46 9.86
CA ASP A 257 -11.18 17.13 8.66
C ASP A 257 -11.15 16.18 7.46
N VAL A 258 -10.76 14.91 7.64
CA VAL A 258 -10.77 13.94 6.56
C VAL A 258 -12.20 13.60 6.11
N ALA A 259 -13.17 13.59 7.02
CA ALA A 259 -14.57 13.36 6.70
C ALA A 259 -15.22 14.46 5.82
N LYS A 260 -14.55 15.60 5.63
CA LYS A 260 -14.98 16.65 4.69
C LYS A 260 -14.48 16.40 3.26
N THR A 261 -13.69 15.37 3.03
CA THR A 261 -13.05 15.11 1.72
C THR A 261 -13.75 14.00 0.93
N ASN A 262 -13.83 14.18 -0.40
CA ASN A 262 -14.38 13.16 -1.29
C ASN A 262 -13.60 11.85 -1.24
N GLY A 263 -12.26 11.92 -1.09
CA GLY A 263 -11.39 10.74 -1.00
C GLY A 263 -11.73 9.84 0.17
N TYR A 264 -12.00 10.44 1.33
CA TYR A 264 -12.44 9.70 2.52
C TYR A 264 -13.73 8.91 2.27
N TRP A 265 -14.76 9.57 1.74
CA TRP A 265 -16.05 8.92 1.46
C TRP A 265 -15.95 7.86 0.37
N ASN A 266 -15.07 8.05 -0.63
CA ASN A 266 -14.79 7.01 -1.61
C ASN A 266 -14.26 5.73 -0.95
N GLY A 267 -13.34 5.87 0.00
CA GLY A 267 -12.84 4.74 0.80
C GLY A 267 -13.93 4.07 1.64
N VAL A 268 -14.64 4.85 2.44
CA VAL A 268 -15.72 4.35 3.33
C VAL A 268 -16.80 3.62 2.54
N ILE A 269 -17.32 4.24 1.48
CA ILE A 269 -18.36 3.65 0.63
C ILE A 269 -17.84 2.40 -0.08
N GLY A 270 -16.60 2.44 -0.59
CA GLY A 270 -15.96 1.31 -1.26
C GLY A 270 -15.86 0.08 -0.36
N VAL A 271 -15.36 0.25 0.86
CA VAL A 271 -15.24 -0.84 1.86
C VAL A 271 -16.62 -1.35 2.27
N TYR A 272 -17.56 -0.44 2.56
CA TYR A 272 -18.92 -0.84 2.93
C TYR A 272 -19.64 -1.63 1.81
N ARG A 273 -19.55 -1.15 0.57
CA ARG A 273 -20.17 -1.81 -0.58
C ARG A 273 -19.57 -3.18 -0.89
N LYS A 274 -18.25 -3.32 -0.75
CA LYS A 274 -17.56 -4.57 -1.10
C LYS A 274 -17.64 -5.60 0.03
N TYR A 275 -17.54 -5.16 1.29
CA TYR A 275 -17.34 -6.06 2.45
C TYR A 275 -18.42 -5.95 3.53
N GLY A 276 -19.34 -4.97 3.45
CA GLY A 276 -20.34 -4.71 4.49
C GLY A 276 -19.76 -4.11 5.78
N ILE A 277 -18.53 -3.61 5.75
CA ILE A 277 -17.82 -3.09 6.93
C ILE A 277 -17.96 -1.58 6.98
N ASP A 278 -18.59 -1.07 8.05
CA ASP A 278 -18.68 0.36 8.34
C ASP A 278 -17.36 0.83 8.99
N THR A 279 -16.60 1.65 8.27
CA THR A 279 -15.33 2.21 8.75
C THR A 279 -15.46 3.63 9.27
N HIS A 280 -16.70 4.20 9.31
CA HIS A 280 -16.97 5.58 9.69
C HIS A 280 -17.65 5.72 11.05
N THR A 281 -18.82 5.08 11.24
CA THR A 281 -19.74 5.39 12.35
C THR A 281 -19.09 5.26 13.73
N ASP A 282 -18.41 4.16 14.01
CA ASP A 282 -17.78 3.90 15.31
C ASP A 282 -16.30 4.34 15.40
N TYR A 283 -15.72 4.95 14.35
CA TYR A 283 -14.31 5.26 14.31
C TYR A 283 -13.82 6.02 15.54
N LYS A 284 -14.41 7.16 15.88
CA LYS A 284 -14.01 7.98 17.02
C LYS A 284 -14.18 7.27 18.36
N LYS A 285 -15.25 6.50 18.52
CA LYS A 285 -15.51 5.68 19.71
C LYS A 285 -14.42 4.62 19.88
N LEU A 286 -14.09 3.89 18.81
CA LEU A 286 -13.06 2.86 18.82
C LEU A 286 -11.67 3.43 19.06
N VAL A 287 -11.32 4.57 18.45
CA VAL A 287 -10.06 5.27 18.75
C VAL A 287 -10.00 5.67 20.23
N SER A 288 -11.08 6.25 20.77
CA SER A 288 -11.13 6.68 22.17
C SER A 288 -10.98 5.51 23.16
N ALA A 289 -11.49 4.34 22.82
CA ALA A 289 -11.43 3.13 23.64
C ALA A 289 -10.04 2.49 23.73
N GLN A 290 -9.10 2.82 22.81
CA GLN A 290 -7.78 2.20 22.82
C GLN A 290 -6.94 2.66 24.02
N THR A 291 -6.21 1.70 24.60
CA THR A 291 -5.34 1.88 25.78
C THR A 291 -3.97 1.24 25.48
N PRO A 292 -2.92 1.53 26.26
CA PRO A 292 -1.64 0.81 26.14
C PRO A 292 -1.82 -0.72 26.21
N GLN A 293 -2.73 -1.20 27.03
CA GLN A 293 -3.01 -2.64 27.17
C GLN A 293 -3.62 -3.23 25.90
N THR A 294 -4.62 -2.56 25.29
CA THR A 294 -5.25 -3.06 24.05
C THR A 294 -4.26 -3.11 22.90
N ILE A 295 -3.31 -2.17 22.83
CA ILE A 295 -2.24 -2.17 21.82
C ILE A 295 -1.23 -3.29 22.12
N SER A 296 -0.84 -3.49 23.37
CA SER A 296 0.06 -4.59 23.76
C SER A 296 -0.55 -5.96 23.44
N ASP A 297 -1.83 -6.16 23.72
CA ASP A 297 -2.53 -7.41 23.44
C ASP A 297 -2.68 -7.64 21.92
N PHE A 298 -2.96 -6.58 21.16
CA PHE A 298 -2.93 -6.61 19.68
C PHE A 298 -1.54 -7.05 19.18
N MET A 299 -0.46 -6.49 19.71
CA MET A 299 0.91 -6.84 19.30
C MET A 299 1.27 -8.28 19.65
N LYS A 300 0.80 -8.82 20.80
CA LYS A 300 0.96 -10.24 21.12
C LYS A 300 0.30 -11.14 20.09
N GLU A 301 -0.94 -10.83 19.70
CA GLU A 301 -1.68 -11.60 18.71
C GLU A 301 -1.03 -11.47 17.31
N PHE A 302 -0.68 -10.26 16.93
CA PHE A 302 -0.04 -9.96 15.66
C PHE A 302 1.25 -10.77 15.43
N LEU A 303 2.11 -10.87 16.46
CA LEU A 303 3.39 -11.56 16.36
C LEU A 303 3.29 -13.10 16.44
N LYS A 304 2.13 -13.68 16.74
CA LYS A 304 1.93 -15.14 16.71
C LYS A 304 2.17 -15.75 15.34
N SER A 305 1.94 -14.98 14.26
CA SER A 305 2.23 -15.43 12.88
C SER A 305 3.69 -15.80 12.68
N ASN A 306 4.60 -15.19 13.46
CA ASN A 306 6.04 -15.39 13.40
C ASN A 306 6.64 -15.16 11.98
N ASN A 307 5.96 -14.35 11.17
CA ASN A 307 6.38 -13.97 9.83
C ASN A 307 7.06 -12.61 9.83
N TYR A 308 8.28 -12.55 9.31
CA TYR A 308 8.92 -11.29 8.97
C TYR A 308 9.86 -11.43 7.79
N ILE A 309 10.05 -10.33 7.08
CA ILE A 309 10.99 -10.22 5.98
C ILE A 309 11.85 -8.98 6.23
N THR A 310 13.17 -9.16 6.18
CA THR A 310 14.15 -8.07 6.24
C THR A 310 14.85 -7.99 4.89
N VAL A 311 14.90 -6.81 4.31
CA VAL A 311 15.72 -6.55 3.12
C VAL A 311 16.66 -5.39 3.41
N THR A 312 17.96 -5.64 3.32
CA THR A 312 19.00 -4.67 3.60
C THR A 312 19.89 -4.46 2.37
N MET A 313 19.96 -3.22 1.94
CA MET A 313 20.94 -2.78 0.93
C MET A 313 22.16 -2.16 1.63
N LEU A 314 23.35 -2.63 1.28
CA LEU A 314 24.62 -2.12 1.75
C LEU A 314 25.37 -1.39 0.62
N PRO A 315 26.25 -0.44 0.94
CA PRO A 315 27.15 0.11 -0.04
C PRO A 315 28.11 -0.98 -0.56
N ASP A 316 28.38 -0.95 -1.86
CA ASP A 316 29.42 -1.75 -2.47
C ASP A 316 30.72 -0.95 -2.47
N GLU A 317 31.67 -1.37 -1.66
CA GLU A 317 32.97 -0.74 -1.50
C GLU A 317 34.03 -1.26 -2.51
N SER A 318 33.64 -2.18 -3.41
CA SER A 318 34.55 -2.66 -4.45
C SER A 318 34.85 -1.51 -5.43
N LYS A 319 36.19 -1.22 -5.56
CA LYS A 319 36.75 -0.18 -6.45
C LYS A 319 36.54 -0.52 -7.92
#